data_7cff0aaa1daf5ab66adba9a5a8a5b8e7
#
_entry.id   7cff0aaa1daf5ab66adba9a5a8a5b8e7
#
_cell.length_a   1.000
_cell.length_b   1.000
_cell.length_c   1.000
_cell.angle_alpha   90.00
_cell.angle_beta   90.00
_cell.angle_gamma   90.00
#
_symmetry.space_group_name_H-M   'P 1'
#
loop_
_entity.id
_entity.type
_entity.pdbx_description
1 polymer ?
#
loop_
_entity_poly.entity_id
_entity_poly.type
_entity_poly.pdbx_seq_one_letter_code
_entity_poly.pdbx_strand_id
1 'polypeptide(L)'
;MEKNIAVIKGDGIGPEIVTESMKVLDKVAEKFGHKFNYTQLLMGGCSIDANGVPLTDETIAACKASDAVLMGSIGGDTTTSPWYKLPANLRPEAGLLGIRKALGLFANLRPCLLYPELAGACPLKTEISAKGFDMLIMRELTGGLYFGARKTEEVNGVMTATDTLTYSEDEIRRIAIKAFDVAMKRRKKVTSVDKANVLDSSRLWRKVVTEVAKDSPEVTLEHMLVDNSAMQLVKDPAQFDVMVTENMFGDILSDEASMITGSIGMLPSASMNETKFGLYEPSGGSAPDIAGQNKANPIATILSAAMMLRYSFDMVKEADAVENAVSKVLKDGFRTGDIMSEGMTKLSCSEMGDKIAENI
;
A
#
# COMPACT_ATOMS: atom_id res chain seq x y z
N MET A 1 14.88 -16.75 14.41
CA MET A 1 15.31 -16.70 12.98
C MET A 1 16.10 -15.43 12.75
N GLU A 2 16.98 -15.41 11.75
CA GLU A 2 17.70 -14.20 11.33
C GLU A 2 17.18 -13.77 9.95
N LYS A 3 16.96 -12.47 9.75
CA LYS A 3 16.43 -11.89 8.52
C LYS A 3 17.14 -10.59 8.18
N ASN A 4 17.42 -10.38 6.89
CA ASN A 4 18.03 -9.18 6.35
C ASN A 4 16.95 -8.32 5.69
N ILE A 5 16.77 -7.09 6.16
CA ILE A 5 15.75 -6.16 5.71
C ILE A 5 16.41 -4.95 5.08
N ALA A 6 16.14 -4.70 3.80
CA ALA A 6 16.47 -3.42 3.18
C ALA A 6 15.50 -2.35 3.70
N VAL A 7 16.02 -1.22 4.16
CA VAL A 7 15.22 -0.14 4.72
C VAL A 7 15.41 1.12 3.89
N ILE A 8 14.33 1.59 3.29
CA ILE A 8 14.26 2.84 2.54
C ILE A 8 13.37 3.81 3.31
N LYS A 9 13.96 4.73 4.08
CA LYS A 9 13.19 5.71 4.83
C LYS A 9 12.45 6.69 3.91
N GLY A 10 13.04 7.03 2.77
CA GLY A 10 12.43 7.91 1.76
C GLY A 10 12.37 9.37 2.17
N ASP A 11 11.29 10.04 1.80
CA ASP A 11 11.10 11.48 1.86
C ASP A 11 10.02 11.88 2.89
N GLY A 12 9.93 13.17 3.19
CA GLY A 12 8.88 13.74 4.02
C GLY A 12 8.76 13.10 5.41
N ILE A 13 7.60 12.54 5.72
CA ILE A 13 7.34 11.83 7.00
C ILE A 13 7.97 10.43 7.04
N GLY A 14 8.47 9.91 5.92
CA GLY A 14 9.03 8.56 5.81
C GLY A 14 10.05 8.21 6.88
N PRO A 15 11.07 9.07 7.16
CA PRO A 15 12.04 8.83 8.22
C PRO A 15 11.44 8.64 9.61
N GLU A 16 10.38 9.38 9.95
CA GLU A 16 9.70 9.30 11.25
C GLU A 16 8.95 7.96 11.37
N ILE A 17 8.05 7.66 10.43
CA ILE A 17 7.19 6.48 10.50
C ILE A 17 7.94 5.16 10.37
N VAL A 18 9.01 5.12 9.57
CA VAL A 18 9.88 3.92 9.45
C VAL A 18 10.68 3.68 10.73
N THR A 19 11.14 4.75 11.39
CA THR A 19 11.85 4.63 12.67
C THR A 19 10.96 3.97 13.72
N GLU A 20 9.69 4.36 13.80
CA GLU A 20 8.73 3.75 14.73
C GLU A 20 8.41 2.29 14.37
N SER A 21 8.31 1.98 13.08
CA SER A 21 8.12 0.61 12.61
C SER A 21 9.33 -0.30 12.95
N MET A 22 10.56 0.20 12.79
CA MET A 22 11.77 -0.53 13.19
C MET A 22 11.81 -0.78 14.70
N LYS A 23 11.43 0.21 15.53
CA LYS A 23 11.32 0.07 16.98
C LYS A 23 10.39 -1.09 17.37
N VAL A 24 9.22 -1.18 16.71
CA VAL A 24 8.27 -2.27 16.93
C VAL A 24 8.85 -3.62 16.48
N LEU A 25 9.53 -3.67 15.33
CA LEU A 25 10.21 -4.88 14.86
C LEU A 25 11.32 -5.34 15.83
N ASP A 26 12.10 -4.40 16.39
CA ASP A 26 13.14 -4.70 17.38
C ASP A 26 12.53 -5.31 18.66
N LYS A 27 11.36 -4.80 19.07
CA LYS A 27 10.63 -5.38 20.22
C LYS A 27 10.07 -6.77 19.93
N VAL A 28 9.59 -7.02 18.71
CA VAL A 28 9.22 -8.36 18.24
C VAL A 28 10.45 -9.29 18.28
N ALA A 29 11.59 -8.83 17.77
CA ALA A 29 12.83 -9.61 17.76
C ALA A 29 13.26 -10.00 19.20
N GLU A 30 13.22 -9.05 20.14
CA GLU A 30 13.51 -9.29 21.56
C GLU A 30 12.58 -10.35 22.15
N LYS A 31 11.25 -10.16 21.98
CA LYS A 31 10.24 -11.04 22.59
C LYS A 31 10.27 -12.47 22.07
N PHE A 32 10.44 -12.64 20.77
CA PHE A 32 10.32 -13.94 20.09
C PHE A 32 11.68 -14.60 19.75
N GLY A 33 12.81 -13.98 20.14
CA GLY A 33 14.14 -14.53 19.94
C GLY A 33 14.57 -14.52 18.47
N HIS A 34 14.27 -13.45 17.75
CA HIS A 34 14.69 -13.24 16.36
C HIS A 34 15.84 -12.23 16.27
N LYS A 35 16.44 -12.12 15.10
CA LYS A 35 17.43 -11.10 14.76
C LYS A 35 17.08 -10.49 13.40
N PHE A 36 16.88 -9.19 13.36
CA PHE A 36 16.68 -8.42 12.13
C PHE A 36 17.91 -7.55 11.87
N ASN A 37 18.52 -7.72 10.70
CA ASN A 37 19.63 -6.91 10.23
C ASN A 37 19.09 -5.90 9.22
N TYR A 38 19.33 -4.61 9.48
CA TYR A 38 18.82 -3.52 8.65
C TYR A 38 19.91 -2.94 7.76
N THR A 39 19.66 -2.85 6.46
CA THR A 39 20.51 -2.14 5.50
C THR A 39 19.80 -0.85 5.07
N GLN A 40 20.30 0.30 5.51
CA GLN A 40 19.73 1.61 5.16
C GLN A 40 20.11 1.97 3.72
N LEU A 41 19.10 2.36 2.92
CA LEU A 41 19.23 2.69 1.50
C LEU A 41 18.54 4.01 1.18
N LEU A 42 19.00 4.71 0.15
CA LEU A 42 18.40 5.94 -0.34
C LEU A 42 17.56 5.68 -1.59
N MET A 43 16.36 6.27 -1.64
CA MET A 43 15.51 6.32 -2.82
C MET A 43 14.56 7.52 -2.73
N GLY A 44 14.16 8.06 -3.88
CA GLY A 44 13.29 9.23 -3.95
C GLY A 44 14.06 10.54 -3.98
N GLY A 45 13.50 11.58 -3.39
CA GLY A 45 14.11 12.92 -3.32
C GLY A 45 15.43 12.92 -2.56
N CYS A 46 15.51 12.20 -1.44
CA CYS A 46 16.76 12.09 -0.69
C CYS A 46 17.89 11.43 -1.50
N SER A 47 17.58 10.51 -2.42
CA SER A 47 18.56 9.95 -3.35
C SER A 47 18.94 10.93 -4.45
N ILE A 48 17.99 11.72 -4.95
CA ILE A 48 18.30 12.80 -5.93
C ILE A 48 19.29 13.79 -5.32
N ASP A 49 19.07 14.20 -4.08
CA ASP A 49 19.95 15.15 -3.38
C ASP A 49 21.36 14.60 -3.15
N ALA A 50 21.49 13.30 -2.87
CA ALA A 50 22.77 12.64 -2.60
C ALA A 50 23.48 12.15 -3.86
N ASN A 51 22.76 11.62 -4.84
CA ASN A 51 23.29 10.85 -5.96
C ASN A 51 22.92 11.43 -7.34
N GLY A 52 22.07 12.46 -7.41
CA GLY A 52 21.58 13.06 -8.66
C GLY A 52 20.50 12.23 -9.37
N VAL A 53 20.11 11.06 -8.83
CA VAL A 53 19.08 10.17 -9.40
C VAL A 53 18.16 9.63 -8.31
N PRO A 54 16.88 9.36 -8.62
CA PRO A 54 15.90 8.93 -7.62
C PRO A 54 16.10 7.48 -7.14
N LEU A 55 16.85 6.67 -7.91
CA LEU A 55 17.14 5.26 -7.62
C LEU A 55 18.46 4.88 -8.26
N THR A 56 19.37 4.28 -7.48
CA THR A 56 20.67 3.78 -7.98
C THR A 56 20.64 2.27 -8.19
N ASP A 57 21.56 1.75 -9.01
CA ASP A 57 21.72 0.31 -9.22
C ASP A 57 22.17 -0.40 -7.95
N GLU A 58 22.95 0.28 -7.09
CA GLU A 58 23.39 -0.23 -5.79
C GLU A 58 22.20 -0.44 -4.85
N THR A 59 21.24 0.50 -4.82
CA THR A 59 20.01 0.36 -4.04
C THR A 59 19.19 -0.84 -4.54
N ILE A 60 19.05 -1.01 -5.86
CA ILE A 60 18.34 -2.16 -6.45
C ILE A 60 19.03 -3.48 -6.07
N ALA A 61 20.37 -3.54 -6.18
CA ALA A 61 21.15 -4.73 -5.86
C ALA A 61 21.02 -5.11 -4.38
N ALA A 62 21.08 -4.13 -3.48
CA ALA A 62 20.94 -4.35 -2.03
C ALA A 62 19.51 -4.82 -1.68
N CYS A 63 18.46 -4.26 -2.29
CA CYS A 63 17.11 -4.74 -2.12
C CYS A 63 16.95 -6.20 -2.56
N LYS A 64 17.51 -6.58 -3.73
CA LYS A 64 17.47 -7.95 -4.24
C LYS A 64 18.21 -8.94 -3.35
N ALA A 65 19.24 -8.50 -2.64
CA ALA A 65 20.04 -9.33 -1.73
C ALA A 65 19.40 -9.51 -0.34
N SER A 66 18.34 -8.76 -0.04
CA SER A 66 17.63 -8.81 1.24
C SER A 66 16.47 -9.82 1.21
N ASP A 67 15.95 -10.19 2.39
CA ASP A 67 14.77 -11.07 2.51
C ASP A 67 13.46 -10.32 2.23
N ALA A 68 13.43 -9.00 2.48
CA ALA A 68 12.30 -8.11 2.20
C ALA A 68 12.78 -6.65 2.22
N VAL A 69 11.90 -5.74 1.76
CA VAL A 69 12.11 -4.29 1.81
C VAL A 69 11.05 -3.63 2.68
N LEU A 70 11.48 -2.84 3.67
CA LEU A 70 10.62 -1.93 4.44
C LEU A 70 10.84 -0.52 3.92
N MET A 71 9.78 0.16 3.50
CA MET A 71 9.86 1.48 2.92
C MET A 71 8.91 2.47 3.60
N GLY A 72 9.32 3.72 3.68
CA GLY A 72 8.47 4.84 4.08
C GLY A 72 7.74 5.45 2.89
N SER A 73 7.81 6.76 2.77
CA SER A 73 7.13 7.52 1.70
C SER A 73 8.12 8.12 0.71
N ILE A 74 7.69 8.28 -0.53
CA ILE A 74 8.48 8.86 -1.62
C ILE A 74 7.75 10.05 -2.21
N GLY A 75 8.49 11.12 -2.51
CA GLY A 75 7.98 12.31 -3.16
C GLY A 75 8.02 13.56 -2.29
N GLY A 76 7.50 14.66 -2.81
CA GLY A 76 7.45 15.95 -2.15
C GLY A 76 6.30 16.80 -2.65
N ASP A 77 6.23 18.06 -2.22
CA ASP A 77 5.25 19.00 -2.76
C ASP A 77 5.55 19.32 -4.22
N THR A 78 4.59 19.09 -5.10
CA THR A 78 4.76 19.23 -6.55
C THR A 78 4.97 20.66 -7.00
N THR A 79 4.64 21.63 -6.16
CA THR A 79 4.73 23.08 -6.45
C THR A 79 6.05 23.65 -5.94
N THR A 80 6.47 23.27 -4.75
CA THR A 80 7.58 23.91 -4.04
C THR A 80 8.88 23.11 -4.05
N SER A 81 8.80 21.78 -4.16
CA SER A 81 9.99 20.92 -4.16
C SER A 81 10.82 21.09 -5.43
N PRO A 82 12.17 21.23 -5.32
CA PRO A 82 13.06 21.37 -6.47
C PRO A 82 13.06 20.17 -7.40
N TRP A 83 12.73 18.97 -6.91
CA TRP A 83 12.74 17.74 -7.67
C TRP A 83 11.75 17.74 -8.84
N TYR A 84 10.64 18.50 -8.73
CA TYR A 84 9.61 18.57 -9.79
C TYR A 84 9.97 19.51 -10.96
N LYS A 85 11.10 20.24 -10.84
CA LYS A 85 11.72 20.98 -11.96
C LYS A 85 12.55 20.06 -12.85
N LEU A 86 12.88 18.86 -12.38
CA LEU A 86 13.62 17.87 -13.13
C LEU A 86 12.76 17.19 -14.21
N PRO A 87 13.38 16.62 -15.26
CA PRO A 87 12.67 15.74 -16.18
C PRO A 87 11.94 14.60 -15.47
N ALA A 88 10.83 14.13 -16.02
CA ALA A 88 9.95 13.15 -15.37
C ALA A 88 10.67 11.85 -14.93
N ASN A 89 11.66 11.40 -15.69
CA ASN A 89 12.47 10.22 -15.39
C ASN A 89 13.48 10.41 -14.24
N LEU A 90 13.66 11.63 -13.76
CA LEU A 90 14.53 11.98 -12.63
C LEU A 90 13.75 12.45 -11.39
N ARG A 91 12.42 12.42 -11.42
CA ARG A 91 11.58 12.75 -10.26
C ARG A 91 11.49 11.59 -9.28
N PRO A 92 11.15 11.82 -8.00
CA PRO A 92 11.04 10.78 -7.00
C PRO A 92 10.18 9.58 -7.40
N GLU A 93 9.06 9.81 -8.08
CA GLU A 93 8.12 8.78 -8.53
C GLU A 93 8.75 7.82 -9.56
N ALA A 94 9.71 8.29 -10.34
CA ALA A 94 10.45 7.42 -11.26
C ALA A 94 11.27 6.36 -10.50
N GLY A 95 11.79 6.72 -9.32
CA GLY A 95 12.46 5.76 -8.42
C GLY A 95 11.48 4.69 -7.92
N LEU A 96 10.28 5.11 -7.50
CA LEU A 96 9.24 4.21 -7.00
C LEU A 96 8.77 3.23 -8.09
N LEU A 97 8.48 3.70 -9.28
CA LEU A 97 8.12 2.84 -10.41
C LEU A 97 9.30 1.92 -10.82
N GLY A 98 10.52 2.46 -10.78
CA GLY A 98 11.74 1.73 -11.11
C GLY A 98 11.99 0.55 -10.17
N ILE A 99 11.91 0.74 -8.86
CA ILE A 99 12.14 -0.33 -7.87
C ILE A 99 11.06 -1.42 -7.96
N ARG A 100 9.79 -1.06 -8.13
CA ARG A 100 8.68 -2.01 -8.31
C ARG A 100 8.93 -2.91 -9.52
N LYS A 101 9.34 -2.33 -10.63
CA LYS A 101 9.68 -3.06 -11.86
C LYS A 101 10.92 -3.94 -11.67
N ALA A 102 12.00 -3.39 -11.08
CA ALA A 102 13.26 -4.10 -10.89
C ALA A 102 13.15 -5.33 -9.96
N LEU A 103 12.21 -5.29 -9.01
CA LEU A 103 11.91 -6.37 -8.07
C LEU A 103 10.76 -7.27 -8.52
N GLY A 104 10.11 -6.98 -9.65
CA GLY A 104 8.98 -7.74 -10.18
C GLY A 104 7.74 -7.72 -9.32
N LEU A 105 7.49 -6.63 -8.60
CA LEU A 105 6.39 -6.48 -7.63
C LEU A 105 5.08 -6.15 -8.34
N PHE A 106 4.34 -7.15 -8.77
CA PHE A 106 3.11 -6.96 -9.56
C PHE A 106 1.83 -6.96 -8.72
N ALA A 107 1.82 -7.59 -7.54
CA ALA A 107 0.64 -7.71 -6.69
C ALA A 107 0.75 -6.78 -5.48
N ASN A 108 -0.04 -5.70 -5.48
CA ASN A 108 -0.11 -4.78 -4.35
C ASN A 108 -1.37 -5.07 -3.53
N LEU A 109 -1.15 -5.45 -2.28
CA LEU A 109 -2.18 -5.80 -1.30
C LEU A 109 -2.40 -4.61 -0.38
N ARG A 110 -3.62 -4.07 -0.35
CA ARG A 110 -4.05 -2.94 0.48
C ARG A 110 -5.25 -3.35 1.34
N PRO A 111 -5.04 -3.91 2.55
CA PRO A 111 -6.13 -4.25 3.45
C PRO A 111 -6.77 -2.97 4.02
N CYS A 112 -8.09 -2.90 3.95
CA CYS A 112 -8.91 -1.80 4.44
C CYS A 112 -9.85 -2.34 5.53
N LEU A 113 -9.44 -2.17 6.78
CA LEU A 113 -10.17 -2.62 7.96
C LEU A 113 -10.66 -1.41 8.75
N LEU A 114 -11.96 -1.33 9.00
CA LEU A 114 -12.50 -0.37 9.95
C LEU A 114 -12.40 -0.97 11.36
N TYR A 115 -11.51 -0.42 12.17
CA TYR A 115 -11.42 -0.76 13.59
C TYR A 115 -12.66 -0.26 14.31
N PRO A 116 -13.33 -1.07 15.16
CA PRO A 116 -14.50 -0.62 15.93
C PRO A 116 -14.24 0.66 16.73
N GLU A 117 -13.02 0.81 17.25
CA GLU A 117 -12.57 1.96 18.03
C GLU A 117 -12.43 3.25 17.19
N LEU A 118 -12.37 3.12 15.86
CA LEU A 118 -12.29 4.23 14.91
C LEU A 118 -13.61 4.50 14.18
N ALA A 119 -14.70 3.82 14.54
CA ALA A 119 -15.99 4.03 13.91
C ALA A 119 -16.44 5.51 13.97
N GLY A 120 -16.06 6.24 15.02
CA GLY A 120 -16.32 7.68 15.15
C GLY A 120 -15.49 8.57 14.21
N ALA A 121 -14.36 8.11 13.69
CA ALA A 121 -13.54 8.80 12.70
C ALA A 121 -13.96 8.46 11.26
N CYS A 122 -14.76 7.42 11.06
CA CYS A 122 -15.30 7.04 9.76
C CYS A 122 -16.28 8.10 9.26
N PRO A 123 -16.10 8.64 8.04
CA PRO A 123 -16.96 9.69 7.49
C PRO A 123 -18.32 9.17 7.01
N LEU A 124 -18.52 7.86 6.99
CA LEU A 124 -19.77 7.25 6.57
C LEU A 124 -20.85 7.41 7.65
N LYS A 125 -22.10 7.36 7.23
CA LYS A 125 -23.23 7.34 8.16
C LYS A 125 -23.09 6.19 9.16
N THR A 126 -23.55 6.43 10.42
CA THR A 126 -23.42 5.45 11.51
C THR A 126 -24.06 4.09 11.17
N GLU A 127 -25.18 4.07 10.45
CA GLU A 127 -25.82 2.81 10.02
C GLU A 127 -24.97 1.99 9.03
N ILE A 128 -24.00 2.60 8.36
CA ILE A 128 -23.05 1.92 7.47
C ILE A 128 -21.80 1.50 8.26
N SER A 129 -21.17 2.43 8.99
CA SER A 129 -19.95 2.19 9.74
C SER A 129 -20.15 1.20 10.89
N ALA A 130 -21.33 1.16 11.52
CA ALA A 130 -21.63 0.23 12.60
C ALA A 130 -21.63 -1.26 12.19
N LYS A 131 -21.78 -1.55 10.88
CA LYS A 131 -21.62 -2.92 10.36
C LYS A 131 -20.18 -3.40 10.39
N GLY A 132 -19.21 -2.46 10.45
CA GLY A 132 -17.80 -2.74 10.20
C GLY A 132 -17.56 -3.19 8.75
N PHE A 133 -16.31 -3.17 8.32
CA PHE A 133 -15.88 -3.79 7.08
C PHE A 133 -14.43 -4.21 7.18
N ASP A 134 -14.10 -5.29 6.49
CA ASP A 134 -12.75 -5.83 6.30
C ASP A 134 -12.64 -6.28 4.85
N MET A 135 -12.00 -5.49 4.01
CA MET A 135 -11.79 -5.79 2.61
C MET A 135 -10.33 -5.66 2.24
N LEU A 136 -9.94 -6.33 1.17
CA LEU A 136 -8.62 -6.25 0.59
C LEU A 136 -8.72 -5.76 -0.85
N ILE A 137 -8.08 -4.64 -1.17
CA ILE A 137 -7.90 -4.22 -2.55
C ILE A 137 -6.58 -4.79 -3.05
N MET A 138 -6.67 -5.64 -4.07
CA MET A 138 -5.54 -6.22 -4.77
C MET A 138 -5.36 -5.49 -6.11
N ARG A 139 -4.36 -4.63 -6.17
CA ARG A 139 -4.00 -3.78 -7.30
C ARG A 139 -2.89 -4.44 -8.11
N GLU A 140 -3.09 -4.62 -9.42
CA GLU A 140 -1.98 -4.89 -10.32
C GLU A 140 -1.07 -3.65 -10.34
N LEU A 141 0.26 -3.83 -10.23
CA LEU A 141 1.16 -2.72 -9.88
C LEU A 141 2.19 -2.38 -10.97
N THR A 142 2.40 -3.22 -11.97
CA THR A 142 3.51 -3.12 -12.93
C THR A 142 3.07 -3.01 -14.39
N GLY A 143 1.76 -2.94 -14.64
CA GLY A 143 1.15 -2.74 -15.95
C GLY A 143 0.32 -1.47 -16.05
N GLY A 144 -0.49 -1.40 -17.09
CA GLY A 144 -1.51 -0.39 -17.29
C GLY A 144 -0.97 0.98 -17.69
N LEU A 145 -1.74 2.01 -17.36
CA LEU A 145 -1.48 3.39 -17.77
C LEU A 145 -0.14 3.93 -17.25
N TYR A 146 0.26 3.56 -16.04
CA TYR A 146 1.47 4.08 -15.39
C TYR A 146 2.77 3.55 -16.02
N PHE A 147 2.71 2.42 -16.72
CA PHE A 147 3.85 1.78 -17.38
C PHE A 147 3.76 1.80 -18.91
N GLY A 148 2.65 2.29 -19.46
CA GLY A 148 2.43 2.42 -20.89
C GLY A 148 3.30 3.50 -21.55
N ALA A 149 3.32 3.47 -22.88
CA ALA A 149 3.99 4.51 -23.66
C ALA A 149 3.29 5.85 -23.43
N ARG A 150 4.11 6.89 -23.27
CA ARG A 150 3.61 8.26 -23.08
C ARG A 150 4.40 9.24 -23.93
N LYS A 151 3.72 10.28 -24.41
CA LYS A 151 4.32 11.25 -25.30
C LYS A 151 3.54 12.56 -25.24
N THR A 152 4.27 13.67 -25.27
CA THR A 152 3.70 15.01 -25.48
C THR A 152 4.37 15.62 -26.70
N GLU A 153 3.59 15.98 -27.69
CA GLU A 153 4.08 16.52 -28.98
C GLU A 153 3.12 17.56 -29.54
N GLU A 154 3.62 18.35 -30.48
CA GLU A 154 2.78 19.25 -31.26
C GLU A 154 2.15 18.50 -32.45
N VAL A 155 0.83 18.44 -32.51
CA VAL A 155 0.05 17.85 -33.62
C VAL A 155 -0.80 18.94 -34.25
N ASN A 156 -0.57 19.25 -35.50
CA ASN A 156 -1.28 20.30 -36.23
C ASN A 156 -1.29 21.68 -35.51
N GLY A 157 -0.17 22.07 -34.91
CA GLY A 157 -0.05 23.33 -34.17
C GLY A 157 -0.65 23.33 -32.77
N VAL A 158 -1.09 22.17 -32.26
CA VAL A 158 -1.68 22.01 -30.91
C VAL A 158 -0.86 21.03 -30.07
N MET A 159 -0.47 21.45 -28.87
CA MET A 159 0.22 20.55 -27.94
C MET A 159 -0.73 19.42 -27.51
N THR A 160 -0.33 18.19 -27.77
CA THR A 160 -1.12 16.98 -27.52
C THR A 160 -0.34 16.01 -26.64
N ALA A 161 -0.93 15.57 -25.53
CA ALA A 161 -0.38 14.54 -24.66
C ALA A 161 -1.14 13.22 -24.84
N THR A 162 -0.41 12.12 -24.89
CA THR A 162 -0.96 10.76 -25.01
C THR A 162 -0.34 9.85 -23.98
N ASP A 163 -1.18 9.15 -23.22
CA ASP A 163 -0.81 8.03 -22.33
C ASP A 163 -1.52 6.76 -22.81
N THR A 164 -0.78 5.65 -22.88
CA THR A 164 -1.31 4.39 -23.41
C THR A 164 -1.59 3.40 -22.29
N LEU A 165 -2.83 2.95 -22.17
CA LEU A 165 -3.23 1.87 -21.27
C LEU A 165 -3.04 0.53 -22.01
N THR A 166 -2.17 -0.33 -21.48
CA THR A 166 -1.89 -1.65 -22.04
C THR A 166 -1.88 -2.71 -20.95
N TYR A 167 -2.56 -3.83 -21.20
CA TYR A 167 -2.49 -5.06 -20.42
C TYR A 167 -2.37 -6.26 -21.33
N SER A 168 -1.46 -7.17 -20.99
CA SER A 168 -1.39 -8.51 -21.56
C SER A 168 -2.23 -9.52 -20.78
N GLU A 169 -2.56 -10.62 -21.41
CA GLU A 169 -3.27 -11.73 -20.75
C GLU A 169 -2.49 -12.28 -19.56
N ASP A 170 -1.16 -12.38 -19.67
CA ASP A 170 -0.30 -12.91 -18.59
C ASP A 170 -0.29 -11.98 -17.36
N GLU A 171 -0.24 -10.66 -17.56
CA GLU A 171 -0.32 -9.69 -16.45
C GLU A 171 -1.63 -9.79 -15.70
N ILE A 172 -2.73 -9.94 -16.41
CA ILE A 172 -4.06 -10.10 -15.80
C ILE A 172 -4.16 -11.45 -15.08
N ARG A 173 -3.68 -12.52 -15.70
CA ARG A 173 -3.78 -13.89 -15.17
C ARG A 173 -3.03 -14.03 -13.84
N ARG A 174 -1.79 -13.52 -13.76
CA ARG A 174 -0.98 -13.63 -12.55
C ARG A 174 -1.61 -12.92 -11.34
N ILE A 175 -2.20 -11.72 -11.54
CA ILE A 175 -2.85 -11.01 -10.44
C ILE A 175 -4.20 -11.64 -10.08
N ALA A 176 -4.95 -12.16 -11.06
CA ALA A 176 -6.20 -12.87 -10.82
C ALA A 176 -5.95 -14.13 -9.96
N ILE A 177 -4.98 -14.97 -10.31
CA ILE A 177 -4.61 -16.18 -9.53
C ILE A 177 -4.33 -15.77 -8.07
N LYS A 178 -3.50 -14.75 -7.83
CA LYS A 178 -3.21 -14.25 -6.47
C LYS A 178 -4.48 -13.80 -5.74
N ALA A 179 -5.42 -13.14 -6.44
CA ALA A 179 -6.66 -12.66 -5.82
C ALA A 179 -7.56 -13.83 -5.39
N PHE A 180 -7.68 -14.87 -6.22
CA PHE A 180 -8.44 -16.07 -5.86
C PHE A 180 -7.78 -16.86 -4.72
N ASP A 181 -6.44 -17.01 -4.71
CA ASP A 181 -5.68 -17.64 -3.62
C ASP A 181 -5.90 -16.94 -2.28
N VAL A 182 -5.94 -15.62 -2.29
CA VAL A 182 -6.21 -14.82 -1.08
C VAL A 182 -7.68 -14.95 -0.67
N ALA A 183 -8.61 -14.88 -1.61
CA ALA A 183 -10.04 -15.02 -1.33
C ALA A 183 -10.38 -16.39 -0.69
N MET A 184 -9.70 -17.46 -1.09
CA MET A 184 -9.83 -18.80 -0.49
C MET A 184 -9.54 -18.81 1.01
N LYS A 185 -8.67 -17.92 1.48
CA LYS A 185 -8.28 -17.77 2.89
C LYS A 185 -9.13 -16.73 3.64
N ARG A 186 -10.06 -16.09 2.95
CA ARG A 186 -10.97 -15.07 3.47
C ARG A 186 -12.43 -15.52 3.31
N ARG A 187 -13.33 -14.63 2.93
CA ARG A 187 -14.78 -14.91 2.80
C ARG A 187 -15.19 -15.51 1.44
N LYS A 188 -14.21 -15.92 0.64
CA LYS A 188 -14.40 -16.61 -0.66
C LYS A 188 -15.22 -15.78 -1.66
N LYS A 189 -14.96 -14.47 -1.73
CA LYS A 189 -15.58 -13.58 -2.71
C LYS A 189 -14.52 -12.72 -3.39
N VAL A 190 -14.54 -12.67 -4.72
CA VAL A 190 -13.73 -11.77 -5.54
C VAL A 190 -14.65 -10.84 -6.30
N THR A 191 -14.45 -9.53 -6.14
CA THR A 191 -15.06 -8.49 -6.98
C THR A 191 -13.99 -8.01 -7.97
N SER A 192 -14.14 -8.37 -9.24
CA SER A 192 -13.27 -7.91 -10.32
C SER A 192 -13.75 -6.56 -10.83
N VAL A 193 -12.92 -5.54 -10.67
CA VAL A 193 -13.23 -4.16 -11.03
C VAL A 193 -12.63 -3.80 -12.37
N ASP A 194 -13.46 -3.28 -13.28
CA ASP A 194 -13.07 -2.95 -14.65
C ASP A 194 -13.90 -1.79 -15.25
N LYS A 195 -13.63 -1.42 -16.50
CA LYS A 195 -14.43 -0.49 -17.31
C LYS A 195 -14.79 -1.12 -18.66
N ALA A 196 -15.24 -2.39 -18.62
CA ALA A 196 -15.47 -3.23 -19.81
C ALA A 196 -16.54 -2.70 -20.77
N ASN A 197 -17.45 -1.83 -20.30
CA ASN A 197 -18.42 -1.16 -21.14
C ASN A 197 -17.78 -0.16 -22.14
N VAL A 198 -16.52 0.26 -21.90
CA VAL A 198 -15.83 1.27 -22.72
C VAL A 198 -14.49 0.74 -23.24
N LEU A 199 -13.62 0.15 -22.37
CA LEU A 199 -12.22 -0.13 -22.67
C LEU A 199 -11.99 -1.57 -23.14
N ASP A 200 -11.16 -1.74 -24.20
CA ASP A 200 -10.75 -3.05 -24.68
C ASP A 200 -9.87 -3.80 -23.66
N SER A 201 -8.95 -3.08 -23.00
CA SER A 201 -8.13 -3.65 -21.92
C SER A 201 -8.99 -4.23 -20.78
N SER A 202 -10.09 -3.55 -20.41
CA SER A 202 -11.03 -4.01 -19.40
C SER A 202 -11.89 -5.18 -19.89
N ARG A 203 -12.21 -5.27 -21.18
CA ARG A 203 -12.88 -6.45 -21.76
C ARG A 203 -11.98 -7.68 -21.70
N LEU A 204 -10.68 -7.51 -22.01
CA LEU A 204 -9.69 -8.58 -21.86
C LEU A 204 -9.53 -8.97 -20.38
N TRP A 205 -9.45 -7.97 -19.48
CA TRP A 205 -9.39 -8.18 -18.03
C TRP A 205 -10.52 -9.08 -17.55
N ARG A 206 -11.76 -8.72 -17.87
CA ARG A 206 -12.97 -9.47 -17.48
C ARG A 206 -12.95 -10.91 -18.02
N LYS A 207 -12.53 -11.09 -19.28
CA LYS A 207 -12.41 -12.42 -19.91
C LYS A 207 -11.43 -13.29 -19.12
N VAL A 208 -10.21 -12.80 -18.88
CA VAL A 208 -9.14 -13.58 -18.23
C VAL A 208 -9.48 -13.89 -16.77
N VAL A 209 -10.01 -12.93 -16.03
CA VAL A 209 -10.44 -13.15 -14.63
C VAL A 209 -11.55 -14.21 -14.57
N THR A 210 -12.50 -14.19 -15.54
CA THR A 210 -13.56 -15.24 -15.64
C THR A 210 -12.98 -16.60 -15.96
N GLU A 211 -11.91 -16.68 -16.76
CA GLU A 211 -11.22 -17.94 -17.05
C GLU A 211 -10.54 -18.50 -15.79
N VAL A 212 -9.79 -17.67 -15.07
CA VAL A 212 -9.11 -18.06 -13.82
C VAL A 212 -10.09 -18.51 -12.73
N ALA A 213 -11.26 -17.89 -12.65
CA ALA A 213 -12.29 -18.26 -11.68
C ALA A 213 -12.74 -19.72 -11.78
N LYS A 214 -12.62 -20.35 -12.96
CA LYS A 214 -12.99 -21.77 -13.16
C LYS A 214 -12.13 -22.72 -12.35
N ASP A 215 -10.90 -22.32 -12.01
CA ASP A 215 -9.94 -23.10 -11.22
C ASP A 215 -10.22 -23.00 -9.71
N SER A 216 -11.11 -22.09 -9.30
CA SER A 216 -11.48 -21.84 -7.90
C SER A 216 -13.01 -21.78 -7.74
N PRO A 217 -13.74 -22.88 -7.99
CA PRO A 217 -15.21 -22.87 -8.02
C PRO A 217 -15.88 -22.57 -6.68
N GLU A 218 -15.12 -22.63 -5.59
CA GLU A 218 -15.60 -22.27 -4.24
C GLU A 218 -15.63 -20.75 -3.99
N VAL A 219 -15.00 -19.96 -4.87
CA VAL A 219 -14.93 -18.50 -4.76
C VAL A 219 -15.99 -17.87 -5.64
N THR A 220 -16.85 -17.05 -5.07
CA THR A 220 -17.84 -16.28 -5.82
C THR A 220 -17.14 -15.13 -6.56
N LEU A 221 -17.25 -15.11 -7.88
CA LEU A 221 -16.79 -14.00 -8.71
C LEU A 221 -17.95 -13.06 -9.05
N GLU A 222 -17.75 -11.76 -8.79
CA GLU A 222 -18.60 -10.69 -9.30
C GLU A 222 -17.77 -9.72 -10.14
N HIS A 223 -18.34 -9.21 -11.24
CA HIS A 223 -17.74 -8.12 -12.02
C HIS A 223 -18.45 -6.81 -11.71
N MET A 224 -17.68 -5.77 -11.46
CA MET A 224 -18.23 -4.45 -11.16
C MET A 224 -17.49 -3.38 -11.98
N LEU A 225 -18.24 -2.44 -12.56
CA LEU A 225 -17.63 -1.28 -13.21
C LEU A 225 -17.01 -0.37 -12.15
N VAL A 226 -15.85 0.23 -12.45
CA VAL A 226 -15.08 1.03 -11.50
C VAL A 226 -15.86 2.20 -10.90
N ASP A 227 -16.67 2.88 -11.70
CA ASP A 227 -17.54 3.96 -11.24
C ASP A 227 -18.62 3.48 -10.27
N ASN A 228 -19.19 2.29 -10.50
CA ASN A 228 -20.09 1.67 -9.54
C ASN A 228 -19.34 1.21 -8.28
N SER A 229 -18.12 0.71 -8.42
CA SER A 229 -17.29 0.29 -7.27
C SER A 229 -17.02 1.46 -6.32
N ALA A 230 -16.68 2.65 -6.84
CA ALA A 230 -16.52 3.86 -6.06
C ALA A 230 -17.81 4.23 -5.30
N MET A 231 -18.98 4.19 -5.97
CA MET A 231 -20.26 4.43 -5.31
C MET A 231 -20.56 3.39 -4.20
N GLN A 232 -20.24 2.12 -4.44
CA GLN A 232 -20.52 1.03 -3.49
C GLN A 232 -19.57 1.04 -2.28
N LEU A 233 -18.32 1.51 -2.42
CA LEU A 233 -17.41 1.73 -1.29
C LEU A 233 -18.02 2.68 -0.26
N VAL A 234 -18.68 3.74 -0.71
CA VAL A 234 -19.35 4.70 0.18
C VAL A 234 -20.70 4.18 0.69
N LYS A 235 -21.42 3.41 -0.14
CA LYS A 235 -22.81 2.98 0.16
C LYS A 235 -22.86 1.74 1.05
N ASP A 236 -22.05 0.74 0.78
CA ASP A 236 -22.03 -0.55 1.50
C ASP A 236 -20.66 -1.22 1.36
N PRO A 237 -19.60 -0.72 2.03
CA PRO A 237 -18.26 -1.30 1.94
C PRO A 237 -18.18 -2.72 2.48
N ALA A 238 -19.09 -3.12 3.38
CA ALA A 238 -19.13 -4.46 3.98
C ALA A 238 -19.39 -5.59 2.96
N GLN A 239 -19.94 -5.27 1.79
CA GLN A 239 -20.18 -6.26 0.72
C GLN A 239 -18.90 -6.82 0.08
N PHE A 240 -17.77 -6.09 0.18
CA PHE A 240 -16.51 -6.46 -0.45
C PHE A 240 -15.65 -7.35 0.45
N ASP A 241 -15.02 -8.36 -0.15
CA ASP A 241 -14.00 -9.21 0.48
C ASP A 241 -12.63 -8.97 -0.19
N VAL A 242 -12.42 -9.46 -1.40
CA VAL A 242 -11.25 -9.18 -2.22
C VAL A 242 -11.69 -8.44 -3.47
N MET A 243 -11.18 -7.23 -3.68
CA MET A 243 -11.38 -6.47 -4.92
C MET A 243 -10.11 -6.59 -5.76
N VAL A 244 -10.19 -7.14 -6.96
CA VAL A 244 -9.05 -7.21 -7.88
C VAL A 244 -9.19 -6.15 -8.98
N THR A 245 -8.16 -5.33 -9.17
CA THR A 245 -8.19 -4.17 -10.06
C THR A 245 -6.92 -4.02 -10.86
N GLU A 246 -7.03 -3.34 -12.01
CA GLU A 246 -5.89 -2.80 -12.72
C GLU A 246 -5.21 -1.67 -11.91
N ASN A 247 -4.06 -1.20 -12.38
CA ASN A 247 -3.17 -0.30 -11.64
C ASN A 247 -3.84 1.02 -11.23
N MET A 248 -4.33 1.81 -12.17
CA MET A 248 -4.89 3.14 -11.90
C MET A 248 -6.21 3.07 -11.09
N PHE A 249 -7.10 2.13 -11.42
CA PHE A 249 -8.34 1.98 -10.66
C PHE A 249 -8.07 1.53 -9.22
N GLY A 250 -7.10 0.63 -9.04
CA GLY A 250 -6.70 0.18 -7.72
C GLY A 250 -6.07 1.28 -6.88
N ASP A 251 -5.33 2.20 -7.49
CA ASP A 251 -4.78 3.38 -6.83
C ASP A 251 -5.89 4.26 -6.26
N ILE A 252 -6.82 4.66 -7.13
CA ILE A 252 -7.91 5.58 -6.76
C ILE A 252 -8.85 4.95 -5.73
N LEU A 253 -9.29 3.71 -5.96
CA LEU A 253 -10.24 3.04 -5.07
C LEU A 253 -9.65 2.72 -3.70
N SER A 254 -8.35 2.44 -3.61
CA SER A 254 -7.72 2.17 -2.32
C SER A 254 -7.53 3.45 -1.48
N ASP A 255 -7.29 4.60 -2.12
CA ASP A 255 -7.24 5.87 -1.42
C ASP A 255 -8.64 6.29 -0.92
N GLU A 256 -9.69 6.08 -1.72
CA GLU A 256 -11.07 6.22 -1.27
C GLU A 256 -11.37 5.28 -0.08
N ALA A 257 -11.01 4.01 -0.19
CA ALA A 257 -11.19 3.03 0.86
C ALA A 257 -10.42 3.38 2.15
N SER A 258 -9.24 4.02 2.03
CA SER A 258 -8.49 4.50 3.18
C SER A 258 -9.26 5.57 3.96
N MET A 259 -9.89 6.49 3.26
CA MET A 259 -10.64 7.58 3.89
C MET A 259 -11.88 7.07 4.64
N ILE A 260 -12.53 6.03 4.16
CA ILE A 260 -13.67 5.44 4.88
C ILE A 260 -13.25 4.61 6.10
N THR A 261 -11.97 4.23 6.25
CA THR A 261 -11.43 3.66 7.51
C THR A 261 -11.09 4.71 8.56
N GLY A 262 -11.16 5.99 8.21
CA GLY A 262 -10.92 7.13 9.10
C GLY A 262 -9.65 7.92 8.79
N SER A 263 -8.61 7.31 8.22
CA SER A 263 -7.38 7.98 7.82
C SER A 263 -6.52 7.12 6.90
N ILE A 264 -5.85 7.75 5.93
CA ILE A 264 -4.82 7.09 5.11
C ILE A 264 -3.62 6.59 5.95
N GLY A 265 -3.39 7.17 7.13
CA GLY A 265 -2.40 6.72 8.11
C GLY A 265 -2.70 5.35 8.74
N MET A 266 -3.87 4.77 8.44
CA MET A 266 -4.28 3.43 8.86
C MET A 266 -4.17 2.36 7.76
N LEU A 267 -3.79 2.73 6.54
CA LEU A 267 -3.77 1.83 5.39
C LEU A 267 -2.36 1.26 5.13
N PRO A 268 -2.06 0.03 5.58
CA PRO A 268 -0.82 -0.64 5.23
C PRO A 268 -0.84 -1.14 3.78
N SER A 269 0.31 -1.47 3.24
CA SER A 269 0.40 -2.17 1.97
C SER A 269 1.59 -3.12 1.86
N ALA A 270 1.43 -4.13 1.01
CA ALA A 270 2.47 -5.07 0.61
C ALA A 270 2.50 -5.16 -0.91
N SER A 271 3.64 -4.94 -1.51
CA SER A 271 3.87 -5.16 -2.94
C SER A 271 4.71 -6.43 -3.10
N MET A 272 4.15 -7.46 -3.73
CA MET A 272 4.74 -8.80 -3.79
C MET A 272 5.01 -9.24 -5.23
N ASN A 273 6.02 -10.06 -5.40
CA ASN A 273 6.28 -10.79 -6.64
C ASN A 273 5.69 -12.22 -6.59
N GLU A 274 6.14 -13.09 -7.48
CA GLU A 274 5.69 -14.50 -7.53
C GLU A 274 6.15 -15.33 -6.34
N THR A 275 7.23 -14.89 -5.67
CA THR A 275 7.78 -15.56 -4.49
C THR A 275 7.19 -14.99 -3.20
N LYS A 276 7.85 -15.22 -2.06
CA LYS A 276 7.52 -14.57 -0.79
C LYS A 276 8.19 -13.20 -0.62
N PHE A 277 9.02 -12.78 -1.56
CA PHE A 277 9.68 -11.49 -1.50
C PHE A 277 8.67 -10.35 -1.70
N GLY A 278 8.77 -9.32 -0.87
CA GLY A 278 7.90 -8.15 -0.93
C GLY A 278 8.56 -6.86 -0.48
N LEU A 279 7.94 -5.77 -0.90
CA LEU A 279 8.20 -4.41 -0.43
C LEU A 279 6.97 -3.95 0.36
N TYR A 280 7.20 -3.46 1.56
CA TYR A 280 6.18 -3.12 2.56
C TYR A 280 6.25 -1.63 2.88
N GLU A 281 5.20 -0.90 2.55
CA GLU A 281 5.11 0.55 2.64
C GLU A 281 3.71 0.99 3.07
N PRO A 282 3.52 2.12 3.76
CA PRO A 282 2.19 2.69 3.96
C PRO A 282 1.64 3.18 2.61
N SER A 283 0.32 3.20 2.45
CA SER A 283 -0.31 3.70 1.22
C SER A 283 -0.32 5.22 1.11
N GLY A 284 -0.02 5.93 2.21
CA GLY A 284 0.01 7.39 2.26
C GLY A 284 1.22 8.01 1.56
N GLY A 285 1.10 9.27 1.19
CA GLY A 285 2.16 10.09 0.62
C GLY A 285 3.18 10.58 1.65
N SER A 286 4.10 11.42 1.20
CA SER A 286 5.21 11.95 2.00
C SER A 286 4.83 13.07 2.97
N ALA A 287 3.63 13.67 2.86
CA ALA A 287 3.10 14.72 3.71
C ALA A 287 4.15 15.79 4.12
N PRO A 288 4.74 16.49 3.16
CA PRO A 288 5.87 17.40 3.41
C PRO A 288 5.53 18.55 4.34
N ASP A 289 4.26 18.90 4.47
CA ASP A 289 3.73 19.95 5.35
C ASP A 289 3.88 19.62 6.84
N ILE A 290 3.91 18.34 7.22
CA ILE A 290 4.08 17.89 8.61
C ILE A 290 5.41 17.15 8.85
N ALA A 291 6.26 17.02 7.85
CA ALA A 291 7.54 16.34 7.95
C ALA A 291 8.44 16.98 9.02
N GLY A 292 9.11 16.14 9.84
CA GLY A 292 9.98 16.56 10.93
C GLY A 292 9.25 17.13 12.15
N GLN A 293 7.91 17.09 12.19
CA GLN A 293 7.12 17.64 13.28
C GLN A 293 6.62 16.62 14.30
N ASN A 294 6.97 15.36 14.12
CA ASN A 294 6.55 14.24 14.99
C ASN A 294 5.00 14.12 15.12
N LYS A 295 4.28 14.44 14.03
CA LYS A 295 2.81 14.45 13.98
C LYS A 295 2.21 13.31 13.16
N ALA A 296 3.02 12.66 12.32
CA ALA A 296 2.57 11.61 11.43
C ALA A 296 2.02 10.40 12.20
N ASN A 297 1.05 9.71 11.60
CA ASN A 297 0.56 8.45 12.13
C ASN A 297 1.47 7.30 11.66
N PRO A 298 2.19 6.55 12.53
CA PRO A 298 3.07 5.49 12.13
C PRO A 298 2.36 4.14 11.95
N ILE A 299 1.07 4.03 12.25
CA ILE A 299 0.33 2.76 12.33
C ILE A 299 0.34 2.03 10.99
N ALA A 300 0.12 2.73 9.87
CA ALA A 300 0.15 2.10 8.54
C ALA A 300 1.50 1.43 8.24
N THR A 301 2.63 2.07 8.59
CA THR A 301 3.98 1.52 8.39
C THR A 301 4.24 0.34 9.34
N ILE A 302 3.79 0.43 10.59
CA ILE A 302 3.88 -0.65 11.58
C ILE A 302 3.06 -1.86 11.11
N LEU A 303 1.84 -1.66 10.61
CA LEU A 303 1.01 -2.74 10.05
C LEU A 303 1.59 -3.29 8.74
N SER A 304 2.27 -2.45 7.93
CA SER A 304 3.01 -2.94 6.76
C SER A 304 4.15 -3.86 7.17
N ALA A 305 4.85 -3.54 8.27
CA ALA A 305 5.86 -4.45 8.83
C ALA A 305 5.23 -5.75 9.39
N ALA A 306 4.02 -5.70 9.96
CA ALA A 306 3.29 -6.92 10.33
C ALA A 306 2.97 -7.78 9.09
N MET A 307 2.58 -7.16 7.97
CA MET A 307 2.42 -7.88 6.69
C MET A 307 3.75 -8.51 6.22
N MET A 308 4.90 -7.84 6.39
CA MET A 308 6.22 -8.40 6.09
C MET A 308 6.51 -9.65 6.92
N LEU A 309 6.26 -9.59 8.23
CA LEU A 309 6.41 -10.74 9.12
C LEU A 309 5.53 -11.90 8.65
N ARG A 310 4.27 -11.64 8.29
CA ARG A 310 3.29 -12.66 7.87
C ARG A 310 3.60 -13.26 6.51
N TYR A 311 3.85 -12.43 5.49
CA TYR A 311 3.89 -12.87 4.10
C TYR A 311 5.30 -13.23 3.61
N SER A 312 6.33 -12.47 3.98
CA SER A 312 7.71 -12.77 3.58
C SER A 312 8.41 -13.74 4.52
N PHE A 313 8.13 -13.68 5.83
CA PHE A 313 8.90 -14.43 6.82
C PHE A 313 8.14 -15.62 7.42
N ASP A 314 6.86 -15.82 7.11
CA ASP A 314 5.98 -16.84 7.72
C ASP A 314 5.90 -16.73 9.27
N MET A 315 6.10 -15.55 9.81
CA MET A 315 6.07 -15.23 11.24
C MET A 315 4.65 -14.77 11.62
N VAL A 316 3.68 -15.69 11.59
CA VAL A 316 2.24 -15.37 11.80
C VAL A 316 1.99 -14.88 13.24
N LYS A 317 2.58 -15.54 14.25
CA LYS A 317 2.41 -15.17 15.65
C LYS A 317 2.95 -13.79 15.98
N GLU A 318 4.09 -13.45 15.37
CA GLU A 318 4.74 -12.16 15.48
C GLU A 318 3.90 -11.05 14.83
N ALA A 319 3.36 -11.33 13.65
CA ALA A 319 2.44 -10.43 12.97
C ALA A 319 1.16 -10.20 13.80
N ASP A 320 0.55 -11.27 14.32
CA ASP A 320 -0.62 -11.18 15.21
C ASP A 320 -0.32 -10.35 16.46
N ALA A 321 0.90 -10.46 17.03
CA ALA A 321 1.29 -9.67 18.19
C ALA A 321 1.31 -8.17 17.86
N VAL A 322 1.83 -7.78 16.69
CA VAL A 322 1.84 -6.37 16.23
C VAL A 322 0.41 -5.87 16.01
N GLU A 323 -0.41 -6.61 15.28
CA GLU A 323 -1.80 -6.24 14.99
C GLU A 323 -2.64 -6.10 16.27
N ASN A 324 -2.45 -7.03 17.22
CA ASN A 324 -3.11 -6.98 18.52
C ASN A 324 -2.63 -5.79 19.38
N ALA A 325 -1.33 -5.45 19.33
CA ALA A 325 -0.79 -4.28 20.02
C ALA A 325 -1.40 -2.99 19.50
N VAL A 326 -1.52 -2.84 18.17
CA VAL A 326 -2.22 -1.70 17.54
C VAL A 326 -3.68 -1.63 18.01
N SER A 327 -4.42 -2.73 17.94
CA SER A 327 -5.82 -2.79 18.37
C SER A 327 -5.95 -2.41 19.86
N LYS A 328 -5.03 -2.89 20.70
CA LYS A 328 -5.05 -2.58 22.14
C LYS A 328 -4.81 -1.09 22.40
N VAL A 329 -3.82 -0.48 21.76
CA VAL A 329 -3.52 0.96 21.91
C VAL A 329 -4.73 1.80 21.50
N LEU A 330 -5.40 1.45 20.38
CA LEU A 330 -6.63 2.12 19.97
C LEU A 330 -7.77 1.91 20.98
N LYS A 331 -7.94 0.71 21.53
CA LYS A 331 -8.94 0.39 22.54
C LYS A 331 -8.69 1.13 23.85
N ASP A 332 -7.42 1.33 24.23
CA ASP A 332 -7.03 2.09 25.43
C ASP A 332 -7.23 3.62 25.25
N GLY A 333 -7.72 4.07 24.10
CA GLY A 333 -8.11 5.46 23.83
C GLY A 333 -7.00 6.36 23.31
N PHE A 334 -5.87 5.82 22.87
CA PHE A 334 -4.78 6.61 22.29
C PHE A 334 -4.97 6.85 20.79
N ARG A 335 -4.67 8.06 20.31
CA ARG A 335 -4.86 8.49 18.91
C ARG A 335 -3.75 9.40 18.45
N THR A 336 -3.39 9.30 17.19
CA THR A 336 -2.67 10.37 16.48
C THR A 336 -3.64 11.46 16.02
N GLY A 337 -3.11 12.59 15.53
CA GLY A 337 -3.94 13.75 15.21
C GLY A 337 -4.98 13.53 14.11
N ASP A 338 -4.68 12.66 13.16
CA ASP A 338 -5.52 12.33 11.99
C ASP A 338 -6.74 11.45 12.32
N ILE A 339 -6.64 10.64 13.39
CA ILE A 339 -7.70 9.75 13.88
C ILE A 339 -8.27 10.19 15.22
N MET A 340 -8.07 11.45 15.59
CA MET A 340 -8.48 11.98 16.89
C MET A 340 -10.00 12.07 16.99
N SER A 341 -10.54 11.74 18.17
CA SER A 341 -11.95 11.91 18.51
C SER A 341 -12.10 12.37 19.96
N GLU A 342 -13.30 12.84 20.31
CA GLU A 342 -13.59 13.37 21.66
C GLU A 342 -13.36 12.30 22.74
N GLY A 343 -12.76 12.71 23.85
CA GLY A 343 -12.45 11.83 24.99
C GLY A 343 -11.19 10.97 24.83
N MET A 344 -10.49 11.05 23.69
CA MET A 344 -9.27 10.29 23.43
C MET A 344 -8.01 11.09 23.81
N THR A 345 -6.92 10.34 24.04
CA THR A 345 -5.59 10.92 24.34
C THR A 345 -4.77 11.03 23.06
N LYS A 346 -4.38 12.25 22.72
CA LYS A 346 -3.54 12.50 21.55
C LYS A 346 -2.09 12.13 21.82
N LEU A 347 -1.50 11.38 20.90
CA LEU A 347 -0.08 11.04 20.86
C LEU A 347 0.59 11.63 19.61
N SER A 348 1.87 11.91 19.72
CA SER A 348 2.78 12.15 18.60
C SER A 348 3.14 10.84 17.88
N CYS A 349 3.88 10.95 16.77
CA CYS A 349 4.37 9.79 16.01
C CYS A 349 5.20 8.85 16.90
N SER A 350 6.20 9.39 17.60
CA SER A 350 7.09 8.59 18.44
C SER A 350 6.37 7.98 19.66
N GLU A 351 5.48 8.73 20.32
CA GLU A 351 4.70 8.22 21.45
C GLU A 351 3.75 7.09 21.02
N MET A 352 3.19 7.18 19.82
CA MET A 352 2.36 6.08 19.27
C MET A 352 3.19 4.82 19.02
N GLY A 353 4.38 4.97 18.43
CA GLY A 353 5.32 3.86 18.25
C GLY A 353 5.74 3.22 19.56
N ASP A 354 6.07 4.03 20.58
CA ASP A 354 6.41 3.57 21.92
C ASP A 354 5.26 2.77 22.54
N LYS A 355 4.03 3.32 22.47
CA LYS A 355 2.84 2.65 23.03
C LYS A 355 2.56 1.31 22.35
N ILE A 356 2.73 1.21 21.04
CA ILE A 356 2.57 -0.07 20.33
C ILE A 356 3.67 -1.05 20.75
N ALA A 357 4.93 -0.62 20.80
CA ALA A 357 6.04 -1.47 21.21
C ALA A 357 5.89 -1.99 22.66
N GLU A 358 5.39 -1.17 23.59
CA GLU A 358 5.10 -1.58 24.99
C GLU A 358 4.05 -2.69 25.08
N ASN A 359 3.20 -2.84 24.08
CA ASN A 359 2.10 -3.83 24.06
C ASN A 359 2.43 -5.09 23.22
N ILE A 360 3.65 -5.16 22.62
CA ILE A 360 4.16 -6.38 22.00
C ILE A 360 4.51 -7.39 23.12
#